data_132af8ffd81b349f575222ad7f9eca9e
#
_entry.id   132af8ffd81b349f575222ad7f9eca9e
#
_cell.length_a   1.000
_cell.length_b   1.000
_cell.length_c   1.000
_cell.angle_alpha   90.00
_cell.angle_beta   90.00
_cell.angle_gamma   90.00
#
_symmetry.space_group_name_H-M   'P 1'
#
loop_
_entity.id
_entity.type
_entity.pdbx_description
1 polymer ?
#
loop_
_entity_poly.entity_id
_entity_poly.type
_entity_poly.pdbx_seq_one_letter_code
_entity_poly.pdbx_strand_id
1 'polypeptide(L)'
;MAVIAVVDYDMGNLHSVCKGLENAGATPKITDSPAEILAADAVLLPGVGSFDPAMQHLRSRGLELPVKDAIASGKPFIGICLGLQILFDGSEEGKEPGLGVIPGMVRRFKSEPGLTIPHMGWNQLEFAQPNLPLWGNLPANPWVYFVHSYYVDPIEPTVKAATVTHGSQNVTAAIGQNNVMAVQFHPEKSSTAGLKMLDNFVEFLHRQS
;
A
#
# COMPACT_ATOMS: atom_id res chain seq x y z
N MET A 1 17.96 6.23 -13.43
CA MET A 1 17.10 5.28 -12.69
C MET A 1 16.41 6.04 -11.59
N ALA A 2 15.10 5.88 -11.42
CA ALA A 2 14.34 6.57 -10.38
C ALA A 2 14.77 6.09 -8.99
N VAL A 3 15.00 7.02 -8.07
CA VAL A 3 15.30 6.74 -6.67
C VAL A 3 13.99 6.68 -5.89
N ILE A 4 13.71 5.55 -5.27
CA ILE A 4 12.51 5.34 -4.46
C ILE A 4 12.90 5.23 -2.99
N ALA A 5 12.46 6.19 -2.17
CA ALA A 5 12.63 6.11 -0.72
C ALA A 5 11.70 5.02 -0.17
N VAL A 6 12.28 3.96 0.38
CA VAL A 6 11.57 2.92 1.11
C VAL A 6 11.64 3.27 2.58
N VAL A 7 10.50 3.70 3.15
CA VAL A 7 10.44 4.23 4.50
C VAL A 7 10.70 3.13 5.52
N ASP A 8 11.76 3.29 6.32
CA ASP A 8 12.11 2.39 7.41
C ASP A 8 11.64 2.96 8.76
N TYR A 9 10.60 2.36 9.29
CA TYR A 9 10.06 2.69 10.61
C TYR A 9 9.91 1.43 11.49
N ASP A 10 10.76 0.44 11.28
CA ASP A 10 10.83 -0.88 11.95
C ASP A 10 9.64 -1.83 11.65
N MET A 11 8.76 -1.49 10.73
CA MET A 11 7.49 -2.22 10.49
C MET A 11 7.35 -2.62 9.01
N GLY A 12 8.34 -3.28 8.42
CA GLY A 12 8.26 -3.62 7.01
C GLY A 12 9.12 -4.80 6.57
N ASN A 13 8.69 -5.50 5.52
CA ASN A 13 9.50 -6.46 4.80
C ASN A 13 10.35 -5.74 3.74
N LEU A 14 11.28 -4.91 4.19
CA LEU A 14 12.06 -3.99 3.35
C LEU A 14 12.85 -4.74 2.27
N HIS A 15 13.48 -5.86 2.63
CA HIS A 15 14.36 -6.60 1.71
C HIS A 15 13.61 -7.10 0.48
N SER A 16 12.46 -7.76 0.68
CA SER A 16 11.68 -8.32 -0.43
C SER A 16 11.12 -7.24 -1.35
N VAL A 17 10.68 -6.12 -0.79
CA VAL A 17 10.16 -4.96 -1.54
C VAL A 17 11.29 -4.32 -2.36
N CYS A 18 12.47 -4.07 -1.76
CA CYS A 18 13.62 -3.53 -2.47
C CYS A 18 14.04 -4.41 -3.64
N LYS A 19 14.08 -5.74 -3.44
CA LYS A 19 14.39 -6.69 -4.50
C LYS A 19 13.41 -6.60 -5.68
N GLY A 20 12.10 -6.41 -5.39
CA GLY A 20 11.08 -6.19 -6.42
C GLY A 20 11.30 -4.90 -7.20
N LEU A 21 11.63 -3.81 -6.52
CA LEU A 21 11.92 -2.51 -7.15
C LEU A 21 13.23 -2.54 -7.97
N GLU A 22 14.28 -3.20 -7.48
CA GLU A 22 15.54 -3.40 -8.22
C GLU A 22 15.28 -4.16 -9.53
N ASN A 23 14.49 -5.23 -9.48
CA ASN A 23 14.12 -5.99 -10.66
C ASN A 23 13.31 -5.15 -11.67
N ALA A 24 12.53 -4.19 -11.19
CA ALA A 24 11.80 -3.23 -12.01
C ALA A 24 12.68 -2.09 -12.56
N GLY A 25 13.98 -2.07 -12.25
CA GLY A 25 14.92 -1.07 -12.75
C GLY A 25 14.95 0.25 -11.97
N ALA A 26 14.41 0.29 -10.75
CA ALA A 26 14.54 1.43 -9.85
C ALA A 26 15.74 1.26 -8.90
N THR A 27 16.09 2.35 -8.22
CA THR A 27 17.07 2.37 -7.13
C THR A 27 16.32 2.55 -5.82
N PRO A 28 15.96 1.47 -5.09
CA PRO A 28 15.36 1.60 -3.78
C PRO A 28 16.40 2.08 -2.78
N LYS A 29 16.00 3.04 -1.94
CA LYS A 29 16.81 3.55 -0.85
C LYS A 29 16.05 3.37 0.45
N ILE A 30 16.44 2.39 1.27
CA ILE A 30 15.90 2.22 2.62
C ILE A 30 16.37 3.38 3.47
N THR A 31 15.45 4.11 4.09
CA THR A 31 15.79 5.32 4.84
C THR A 31 14.75 5.65 5.92
N ASP A 32 15.27 6.16 7.03
CA ASP A 32 14.54 6.83 8.11
C ASP A 32 14.86 8.35 8.16
N SER A 33 15.50 8.87 7.11
CA SER A 33 15.85 10.27 6.99
C SER A 33 14.75 11.09 6.33
N PRO A 34 14.14 12.08 7.01
CA PRO A 34 13.19 13.01 6.40
C PRO A 34 13.69 13.67 5.12
N ALA A 35 14.97 14.08 5.11
CA ALA A 35 15.56 14.74 3.96
C ALA A 35 15.65 13.81 2.73
N GLU A 36 15.96 12.53 2.94
CA GLU A 36 16.03 11.54 1.87
C GLU A 36 14.65 11.17 1.33
N ILE A 37 13.63 11.06 2.20
CA ILE A 37 12.24 10.85 1.79
C ILE A 37 11.77 12.00 0.89
N LEU A 38 12.05 13.24 1.28
CA LEU A 38 11.66 14.41 0.52
C LEU A 38 12.48 14.61 -0.77
N ALA A 39 13.72 14.13 -0.82
CA ALA A 39 14.59 14.26 -2.00
C ALA A 39 14.36 13.17 -3.06
N ALA A 40 13.78 12.02 -2.72
CA ALA A 40 13.57 10.91 -3.64
C ALA A 40 12.54 11.24 -4.74
N ASP A 41 12.59 10.50 -5.86
CA ASP A 41 11.63 10.65 -6.97
C ASP A 41 10.25 10.09 -6.61
N ALA A 42 10.18 9.10 -5.74
CA ALA A 42 8.95 8.49 -5.23
C ALA A 42 9.15 7.96 -3.81
N VAL A 43 8.04 7.67 -3.13
CA VAL A 43 8.04 7.09 -1.78
C VAL A 43 7.26 5.79 -1.76
N LEU A 44 7.85 4.76 -1.15
CA LEU A 44 7.18 3.51 -0.82
C LEU A 44 7.09 3.39 0.70
N LEU A 45 5.86 3.23 1.20
CA LEU A 45 5.56 2.98 2.60
C LEU A 45 5.13 1.52 2.77
N PRO A 46 6.05 0.63 3.16
CA PRO A 46 5.70 -0.75 3.48
C PRO A 46 5.09 -0.83 4.86
N GLY A 47 4.49 -1.94 5.22
CA GLY A 47 4.10 -2.17 6.60
C GLY A 47 3.65 -3.61 6.86
N VAL A 48 4.03 -4.14 8.01
CA VAL A 48 3.56 -5.42 8.57
C VAL A 48 3.30 -5.25 10.06
N GLY A 49 2.44 -6.11 10.64
CA GLY A 49 2.08 -6.03 12.04
C GLY A 49 0.74 -5.35 12.26
N SER A 50 0.61 -4.51 13.30
CA SER A 50 -0.65 -3.89 13.72
C SER A 50 -0.60 -2.37 13.67
N PHE A 51 -1.80 -1.76 13.61
CA PHE A 51 -1.99 -0.33 13.32
C PHE A 51 -1.34 0.61 14.35
N ASP A 52 -1.66 0.43 15.65
CA ASP A 52 -1.15 1.34 16.68
C ASP A 52 0.38 1.33 16.80
N PRO A 53 1.06 0.17 16.88
CA PRO A 53 2.52 0.12 16.84
C PRO A 53 3.10 0.80 15.60
N ALA A 54 2.51 0.61 14.43
CA ALA A 54 2.99 1.23 13.21
C ALA A 54 2.94 2.76 13.28
N MET A 55 1.83 3.33 13.74
CA MET A 55 1.71 4.78 13.91
C MET A 55 2.64 5.33 15.00
N GLN A 56 2.82 4.59 16.09
CA GLN A 56 3.76 4.97 17.17
C GLN A 56 5.20 4.98 16.68
N HIS A 57 5.63 3.94 15.94
CA HIS A 57 6.97 3.89 15.34
C HIS A 57 7.19 5.04 14.33
N LEU A 58 6.23 5.27 13.45
CA LEU A 58 6.31 6.35 12.46
C LEU A 58 6.47 7.72 13.14
N ARG A 59 5.69 7.98 14.20
CA ARG A 59 5.75 9.21 15.00
C ARG A 59 7.01 9.34 15.80
N SER A 60 7.41 8.31 16.53
CA SER A 60 8.60 8.35 17.39
C SER A 60 9.89 8.60 16.61
N ARG A 61 9.93 8.20 15.33
CA ARG A 61 11.03 8.47 14.40
C ARG A 61 10.90 9.81 13.67
N GLY A 62 9.82 10.57 13.91
CA GLY A 62 9.58 11.85 13.25
C GLY A 62 9.25 11.73 11.75
N LEU A 63 8.75 10.58 11.30
CA LEU A 63 8.51 10.28 9.89
C LEU A 63 7.08 10.58 9.42
N GLU A 64 6.13 10.82 10.34
CA GLU A 64 4.74 11.13 10.00
C GLU A 64 4.64 12.35 9.07
N LEU A 65 5.22 13.48 9.47
CA LEU A 65 5.18 14.71 8.67
C LEU A 65 5.91 14.56 7.33
N PRO A 66 7.16 14.05 7.26
CA PRO A 66 7.86 13.84 5.99
C PRO A 66 7.09 12.97 4.99
N VAL A 67 6.40 11.93 5.45
CA VAL A 67 5.55 11.09 4.59
C VAL A 67 4.36 11.89 4.08
N LYS A 68 3.68 12.64 4.95
CA LYS A 68 2.54 13.49 4.54
C LYS A 68 2.97 14.60 3.58
N ASP A 69 4.09 15.23 3.82
CA ASP A 69 4.65 16.30 2.98
C ASP A 69 5.04 15.76 1.60
N ALA A 70 5.64 14.57 1.53
CA ALA A 70 5.94 13.91 0.26
C ALA A 70 4.67 13.63 -0.55
N ILE A 71 3.60 13.16 0.09
CA ILE A 71 2.30 12.96 -0.56
C ILE A 71 1.71 14.29 -1.02
N ALA A 72 1.67 15.29 -0.15
CA ALA A 72 1.09 16.61 -0.43
C ALA A 72 1.84 17.36 -1.55
N SER A 73 3.14 17.11 -1.73
CA SER A 73 3.93 17.68 -2.82
C SER A 73 3.60 17.11 -4.21
N GLY A 74 2.71 16.11 -4.28
CA GLY A 74 2.38 15.42 -5.54
C GLY A 74 3.37 14.30 -5.93
N LYS A 75 4.32 13.99 -5.04
CA LYS A 75 5.29 12.92 -5.27
C LYS A 75 4.58 11.56 -5.39
N PRO A 76 4.89 10.75 -6.44
CA PRO A 76 4.34 9.41 -6.57
C PRO A 76 4.57 8.58 -5.29
N PHE A 77 3.51 7.98 -4.81
CA PHE A 77 3.50 7.27 -3.54
C PHE A 77 2.84 5.90 -3.69
N ILE A 78 3.46 4.88 -3.11
CA ILE A 78 2.86 3.55 -3.01
C ILE A 78 2.88 3.03 -1.57
N GLY A 79 1.68 2.67 -1.04
CA GLY A 79 1.52 2.01 0.25
C GLY A 79 1.31 0.51 0.09
N ILE A 80 1.95 -0.33 0.92
CA ILE A 80 1.82 -1.79 0.86
C ILE A 80 1.34 -2.34 2.20
N CYS A 81 0.23 -3.10 2.17
CA CYS A 81 -0.39 -3.79 3.29
C CYS A 81 -0.73 -2.82 4.44
N LEU A 82 -0.04 -2.87 5.58
CA LEU A 82 -0.24 -1.93 6.67
C LEU A 82 0.06 -0.47 6.23
N GLY A 83 0.98 -0.29 5.28
CA GLY A 83 1.26 1.01 4.67
C GLY A 83 0.07 1.62 3.91
N LEU A 84 -0.85 0.80 3.38
CA LEU A 84 -2.15 1.25 2.90
C LEU A 84 -3.04 1.69 4.08
N GLN A 85 -3.12 0.86 5.11
CA GLN A 85 -4.07 1.06 6.22
C GLN A 85 -3.79 2.35 6.98
N ILE A 86 -2.52 2.65 7.28
CA ILE A 86 -2.16 3.85 8.04
C ILE A 86 -2.37 5.17 7.29
N LEU A 87 -2.69 5.14 5.98
CA LEU A 87 -3.11 6.34 5.24
C LEU A 87 -4.49 6.87 5.67
N PHE A 88 -5.31 6.04 6.30
CA PHE A 88 -6.68 6.35 6.71
C PHE A 88 -6.74 7.11 8.04
N ASP A 89 -7.95 7.51 8.47
CA ASP A 89 -8.15 8.30 9.69
C ASP A 89 -7.87 7.49 10.96
N GLY A 90 -8.14 6.18 10.93
CA GLY A 90 -7.95 5.29 12.08
C GLY A 90 -8.34 3.85 11.78
N SER A 91 -8.30 2.99 12.81
CA SER A 91 -8.54 1.56 12.69
C SER A 91 -9.38 1.02 13.85
N GLU A 92 -10.27 0.04 13.55
CA GLU A 92 -10.92 -0.77 14.58
C GLU A 92 -9.94 -1.70 15.33
N GLU A 93 -8.70 -1.84 14.84
CA GLU A 93 -7.66 -2.60 15.51
C GLU A 93 -7.11 -1.89 16.74
N GLY A 94 -7.14 -0.55 16.76
CA GLY A 94 -6.46 0.23 17.78
C GLY A 94 -7.16 1.56 18.09
N LYS A 95 -6.40 2.48 18.67
CA LYS A 95 -6.89 3.80 19.10
C LYS A 95 -6.07 4.96 18.52
N GLU A 96 -4.89 4.65 17.98
CA GLU A 96 -4.04 5.67 17.37
C GLU A 96 -4.73 6.24 16.12
N PRO A 97 -4.73 7.58 15.94
CA PRO A 97 -5.15 8.14 14.66
C PRO A 97 -4.14 7.75 13.57
N GLY A 98 -4.64 7.52 12.36
CA GLY A 98 -3.77 7.31 11.18
C GLY A 98 -3.21 8.61 10.62
N LEU A 99 -2.70 8.55 9.40
CA LEU A 99 -2.16 9.73 8.71
C LEU A 99 -3.25 10.70 8.22
N GLY A 100 -4.51 10.24 8.08
CA GLY A 100 -5.61 11.06 7.61
C GLY A 100 -5.41 11.60 6.19
N VAL A 101 -4.71 10.88 5.34
CA VAL A 101 -4.50 11.23 3.92
C VAL A 101 -5.73 10.85 3.11
N ILE A 102 -6.33 9.72 3.42
CA ILE A 102 -7.54 9.20 2.78
C ILE A 102 -8.65 9.13 3.84
N PRO A 103 -9.73 9.90 3.70
CA PRO A 103 -10.85 9.86 4.63
C PRO A 103 -11.51 8.48 4.66
N GLY A 104 -11.68 7.92 5.86
CA GLY A 104 -12.27 6.61 6.08
C GLY A 104 -11.61 5.84 7.19
N MET A 105 -12.05 4.60 7.39
CA MET A 105 -11.62 3.76 8.50
C MET A 105 -11.09 2.42 8.04
N VAL A 106 -10.21 1.85 8.82
CA VAL A 106 -9.80 0.44 8.69
C VAL A 106 -10.76 -0.40 9.52
N ARG A 107 -11.44 -1.36 8.87
CA ARG A 107 -12.47 -2.22 9.47
C ARG A 107 -11.98 -3.64 9.63
N ARG A 108 -12.49 -4.32 10.66
CA ARG A 108 -12.27 -5.76 10.82
C ARG A 108 -13.19 -6.58 9.94
N PHE A 109 -12.72 -7.68 9.37
CA PHE A 109 -13.60 -8.66 8.74
C PHE A 109 -14.65 -9.18 9.72
N LYS A 110 -15.89 -9.25 9.27
CA LYS A 110 -16.97 -9.86 10.06
C LYS A 110 -16.80 -11.37 10.05
N SER A 111 -16.97 -11.98 11.22
CA SER A 111 -16.94 -13.45 11.34
C SER A 111 -18.15 -14.06 10.63
N GLU A 112 -17.93 -15.10 9.83
CA GLU A 112 -18.94 -15.87 9.13
C GLU A 112 -18.68 -17.36 9.37
N PRO A 113 -19.72 -18.23 9.38
CA PRO A 113 -19.51 -19.67 9.48
C PRO A 113 -18.60 -20.19 8.37
N GLY A 114 -17.51 -20.86 8.74
CA GLY A 114 -16.54 -21.42 7.80
C GLY A 114 -15.53 -20.43 7.21
N LEU A 115 -15.62 -19.13 7.55
CA LEU A 115 -14.65 -18.12 7.11
C LEU A 115 -13.48 -18.05 8.07
N THR A 116 -12.27 -18.20 7.54
CA THR A 116 -11.03 -18.04 8.32
C THR A 116 -10.58 -16.57 8.28
N ILE A 117 -10.35 -15.98 9.47
CA ILE A 117 -9.70 -14.68 9.64
C ILE A 117 -8.38 -14.92 10.38
N PRO A 118 -7.24 -14.45 9.85
CA PRO A 118 -7.06 -13.52 8.71
C PRO A 118 -7.42 -14.13 7.36
N HIS A 119 -7.78 -13.28 6.39
CA HIS A 119 -7.73 -13.58 4.96
C HIS A 119 -6.28 -13.82 4.59
N MET A 120 -5.91 -15.09 4.44
CA MET A 120 -4.52 -15.51 4.18
C MET A 120 -4.49 -16.44 2.97
N GLY A 121 -3.68 -16.06 1.98
CA GLY A 121 -3.49 -16.85 0.77
C GLY A 121 -3.73 -16.06 -0.51
N TRP A 122 -3.85 -16.80 -1.60
CA TRP A 122 -4.07 -16.24 -2.94
C TRP A 122 -5.55 -15.97 -3.17
N ASN A 123 -5.84 -14.79 -3.75
CA ASN A 123 -7.18 -14.44 -4.18
C ASN A 123 -7.14 -13.52 -5.41
N GLN A 124 -8.24 -13.39 -6.11
CA GLN A 124 -8.34 -12.61 -7.34
C GLN A 124 -8.80 -11.18 -7.06
N LEU A 125 -8.18 -10.22 -7.74
CA LEU A 125 -8.61 -8.83 -7.73
C LEU A 125 -9.71 -8.58 -8.75
N GLU A 126 -10.63 -7.69 -8.40
CA GLU A 126 -11.60 -7.08 -9.30
C GLU A 126 -11.27 -5.59 -9.42
N PHE A 127 -10.92 -5.13 -10.62
CA PHE A 127 -10.53 -3.74 -10.83
C PHE A 127 -11.75 -2.81 -10.85
N ALA A 128 -11.77 -1.83 -9.93
CA ALA A 128 -12.75 -0.75 -9.89
C ALA A 128 -12.28 0.49 -10.66
N GLN A 129 -10.95 0.73 -10.72
CA GLN A 129 -10.32 1.75 -11.56
C GLN A 129 -9.42 1.06 -12.60
N PRO A 130 -9.95 0.59 -13.75
CA PRO A 130 -9.19 -0.22 -14.70
C PRO A 130 -8.01 0.52 -15.35
N ASN A 131 -8.01 1.85 -15.29
CA ASN A 131 -6.95 2.70 -15.87
C ASN A 131 -5.85 3.08 -14.87
N LEU A 132 -5.88 2.55 -13.62
CA LEU A 132 -4.81 2.83 -12.68
C LEU A 132 -3.47 2.33 -13.25
N PRO A 133 -2.39 3.12 -13.19
CA PRO A 133 -1.09 2.74 -13.76
C PRO A 133 -0.58 1.37 -13.30
N LEU A 134 -0.86 0.96 -12.06
CA LEU A 134 -0.45 -0.34 -11.52
C LEU A 134 -0.94 -1.55 -12.32
N TRP A 135 -2.05 -1.43 -13.07
CA TRP A 135 -2.70 -2.55 -13.75
C TRP A 135 -2.22 -2.79 -15.19
N GLY A 136 -1.31 -1.98 -15.70
CA GLY A 136 -0.83 -2.07 -17.07
C GLY A 136 -0.40 -3.49 -17.47
N ASN A 137 -0.98 -4.02 -18.56
CA ASN A 137 -0.66 -5.35 -19.10
C ASN A 137 -0.89 -6.54 -18.13
N LEU A 138 -1.75 -6.35 -17.11
CA LEU A 138 -2.21 -7.45 -16.26
C LEU A 138 -3.49 -8.07 -16.82
N PRO A 139 -3.77 -9.36 -16.52
CA PRO A 139 -5.08 -9.96 -16.78
C PRO A 139 -6.16 -9.24 -15.96
N ALA A 140 -7.42 -9.35 -16.37
CA ALA A 140 -8.54 -8.66 -15.74
C ALA A 140 -8.71 -8.99 -14.25
N ASN A 141 -8.43 -10.23 -13.86
CA ASN A 141 -8.58 -10.71 -12.47
C ASN A 141 -7.27 -11.40 -12.01
N PRO A 142 -6.20 -10.66 -11.74
CA PRO A 142 -4.93 -11.27 -11.36
C PRO A 142 -5.01 -11.87 -9.95
N TRP A 143 -4.31 -12.99 -9.76
CA TRP A 143 -4.12 -13.60 -8.46
C TRP A 143 -3.01 -12.88 -7.71
N VAL A 144 -3.28 -12.50 -6.45
CA VAL A 144 -2.32 -11.85 -5.54
C VAL A 144 -2.39 -12.47 -4.15
N TYR A 145 -1.34 -12.26 -3.35
CA TYR A 145 -1.21 -12.86 -2.03
C TYR A 145 -1.62 -11.88 -0.92
N PHE A 146 -2.58 -12.31 -0.09
CA PHE A 146 -3.11 -11.58 1.05
C PHE A 146 -2.68 -12.20 2.38
N VAL A 147 -2.56 -11.38 3.41
CA VAL A 147 -2.44 -11.78 4.81
C VAL A 147 -2.91 -10.62 5.70
N HIS A 148 -4.22 -10.53 5.93
CA HIS A 148 -4.80 -9.42 6.71
C HIS A 148 -6.11 -9.80 7.40
N SER A 149 -6.37 -9.20 8.57
CA SER A 149 -7.62 -9.33 9.35
C SER A 149 -8.49 -8.08 9.25
N TYR A 150 -7.93 -7.00 8.72
CA TYR A 150 -8.57 -5.69 8.57
C TYR A 150 -8.44 -5.21 7.13
N TYR A 151 -9.39 -4.41 6.67
CA TYR A 151 -9.43 -3.82 5.34
C TYR A 151 -9.82 -2.35 5.40
N VAL A 152 -9.46 -1.58 4.40
CA VAL A 152 -9.78 -0.15 4.34
C VAL A 152 -11.18 0.07 3.79
N ASP A 153 -11.91 1.00 4.40
CA ASP A 153 -13.26 1.42 4.04
C ASP A 153 -13.28 2.93 3.81
N PRO A 154 -12.94 3.38 2.59
CA PRO A 154 -12.91 4.80 2.26
C PRO A 154 -14.32 5.39 2.23
N ILE A 155 -14.47 6.64 2.73
CA ILE A 155 -15.74 7.39 2.67
C ILE A 155 -16.13 7.65 1.22
N GLU A 156 -15.16 8.02 0.37
CA GLU A 156 -15.39 8.26 -1.06
C GLU A 156 -15.16 6.98 -1.88
N PRO A 157 -16.23 6.37 -2.45
CA PRO A 157 -16.11 5.11 -3.17
C PRO A 157 -15.22 5.17 -4.41
N THR A 158 -15.08 6.33 -5.04
CA THR A 158 -14.26 6.53 -6.24
C THR A 158 -12.77 6.31 -5.99
N VAL A 159 -12.33 6.33 -4.73
CA VAL A 159 -10.95 6.03 -4.31
C VAL A 159 -10.62 4.52 -4.45
N LYS A 160 -11.62 3.65 -4.41
CA LYS A 160 -11.42 2.19 -4.54
C LYS A 160 -10.88 1.87 -5.93
N ALA A 161 -9.66 1.34 -5.99
CA ALA A 161 -9.01 0.97 -7.25
C ALA A 161 -9.21 -0.51 -7.59
N ALA A 162 -9.27 -1.38 -6.58
CA ALA A 162 -9.63 -2.79 -6.73
C ALA A 162 -10.31 -3.31 -5.47
N THR A 163 -11.11 -4.36 -5.64
CA THR A 163 -11.74 -5.10 -4.55
C THR A 163 -11.34 -6.57 -4.57
N VAL A 164 -11.62 -7.25 -3.47
CA VAL A 164 -11.46 -8.69 -3.32
C VAL A 164 -12.63 -9.24 -2.51
N THR A 165 -13.12 -10.44 -2.87
CA THR A 165 -14.18 -11.11 -2.12
C THR A 165 -13.59 -12.18 -1.19
N HIS A 166 -13.88 -12.08 0.11
CA HIS A 166 -13.52 -13.05 1.13
C HIS A 166 -14.77 -13.46 1.93
N GLY A 167 -15.20 -14.70 1.79
CA GLY A 167 -16.52 -15.12 2.24
C GLY A 167 -17.63 -14.40 1.47
N SER A 168 -18.59 -13.80 2.17
CA SER A 168 -19.64 -12.96 1.58
C SER A 168 -19.23 -11.47 1.48
N GLN A 169 -18.03 -11.11 1.93
CA GLN A 169 -17.59 -9.72 2.06
C GLN A 169 -16.72 -9.32 0.86
N ASN A 170 -17.22 -8.39 0.04
CA ASN A 170 -16.41 -7.72 -0.98
C ASN A 170 -15.82 -6.45 -0.38
N VAL A 171 -14.48 -6.42 -0.27
CA VAL A 171 -13.75 -5.36 0.44
C VAL A 171 -12.73 -4.68 -0.46
N THR A 172 -12.32 -3.47 -0.08
CA THR A 172 -11.29 -2.72 -0.79
C THR A 172 -9.94 -3.42 -0.66
N ALA A 173 -9.33 -3.76 -1.79
CA ALA A 173 -8.01 -4.39 -1.90
C ALA A 173 -6.92 -3.43 -2.38
N ALA A 174 -7.30 -2.33 -3.04
CA ALA A 174 -6.40 -1.28 -3.46
C ALA A 174 -7.13 0.06 -3.57
N ILE A 175 -6.38 1.14 -3.41
CA ILE A 175 -6.84 2.52 -3.64
C ILE A 175 -5.96 3.21 -4.68
N GLY A 176 -6.57 4.21 -5.36
CA GLY A 176 -5.90 5.12 -6.26
C GLY A 176 -6.53 6.50 -6.18
N GLN A 177 -5.75 7.51 -5.74
CA GLN A 177 -6.19 8.90 -5.68
C GLN A 177 -5.01 9.84 -5.93
N ASN A 178 -5.11 10.66 -6.97
CA ASN A 178 -4.04 11.58 -7.38
C ASN A 178 -2.69 10.85 -7.58
N ASN A 179 -1.68 11.19 -6.80
CA ASN A 179 -0.34 10.61 -6.80
C ASN A 179 -0.20 9.39 -5.86
N VAL A 180 -1.26 9.04 -5.12
CA VAL A 180 -1.25 7.95 -4.14
C VAL A 180 -1.87 6.69 -4.74
N MET A 181 -1.11 5.62 -4.74
CA MET A 181 -1.54 4.25 -5.01
C MET A 181 -1.23 3.41 -3.78
N ALA A 182 -2.14 2.56 -3.35
CA ALA A 182 -1.81 1.65 -2.25
C ALA A 182 -2.61 0.34 -2.35
N VAL A 183 -1.99 -0.75 -1.88
CA VAL A 183 -2.51 -2.11 -2.02
C VAL A 183 -2.50 -2.86 -0.69
N GLN A 184 -3.54 -3.67 -0.44
CA GLN A 184 -3.65 -4.48 0.78
C GLN A 184 -2.82 -5.77 0.70
N PHE A 185 -2.65 -6.30 -0.48
CA PHE A 185 -1.83 -7.48 -0.75
C PHE A 185 -0.35 -7.13 -0.81
N HIS A 186 0.49 -8.14 -0.92
CA HIS A 186 1.93 -8.01 -1.04
C HIS A 186 2.38 -8.23 -2.49
N PRO A 187 2.65 -7.17 -3.29
CA PRO A 187 3.11 -7.33 -4.67
C PRO A 187 4.40 -8.16 -4.74
N GLU A 188 5.34 -7.95 -3.80
CA GLU A 188 6.61 -8.66 -3.71
C GLU A 188 6.45 -10.16 -3.41
N LYS A 189 5.24 -10.61 -3.01
CA LYS A 189 4.87 -12.01 -2.77
C LYS A 189 3.82 -12.54 -3.75
N SER A 190 3.42 -11.73 -4.72
CA SER A 190 2.32 -12.04 -5.64
C SER A 190 2.82 -12.51 -7.03
N SER A 191 3.98 -13.19 -7.05
CA SER A 191 4.55 -13.79 -8.26
C SER A 191 4.62 -12.80 -9.44
N THR A 192 4.38 -13.25 -10.65
CA THR A 192 4.49 -12.42 -11.86
C THR A 192 3.53 -11.23 -11.88
N ALA A 193 2.31 -11.39 -11.35
CA ALA A 193 1.34 -10.30 -11.32
C ALA A 193 1.81 -9.16 -10.39
N GLY A 194 2.27 -9.50 -9.18
CA GLY A 194 2.77 -8.51 -8.25
C GLY A 194 4.05 -7.82 -8.70
N LEU A 195 4.99 -8.57 -9.27
CA LEU A 195 6.21 -7.99 -9.84
C LEU A 195 5.89 -7.05 -11.00
N LYS A 196 4.92 -7.41 -11.85
CA LYS A 196 4.48 -6.51 -12.93
C LYS A 196 3.83 -5.23 -12.40
N MET A 197 3.15 -5.27 -11.26
CA MET A 197 2.64 -4.05 -10.61
C MET A 197 3.78 -3.13 -10.15
N LEU A 198 4.86 -3.68 -9.60
CA LEU A 198 6.05 -2.90 -9.23
C LEU A 198 6.74 -2.32 -10.48
N ASP A 199 6.87 -3.10 -11.56
CA ASP A 199 7.34 -2.61 -12.87
C ASP A 199 6.51 -1.43 -13.34
N ASN A 200 5.18 -1.56 -13.32
CA ASN A 200 4.25 -0.54 -13.77
C ASN A 200 4.35 0.74 -12.92
N PHE A 201 4.58 0.61 -11.61
CA PHE A 201 4.85 1.76 -10.75
C PHE A 201 6.13 2.49 -11.18
N VAL A 202 7.21 1.77 -11.44
CA VAL A 202 8.49 2.35 -11.90
C VAL A 202 8.33 2.96 -13.30
N GLU A 203 7.62 2.31 -14.21
CA GLU A 203 7.29 2.88 -15.54
C GLU A 203 6.48 4.19 -15.41
N PHE A 204 5.54 4.24 -14.45
CA PHE A 204 4.76 5.45 -14.17
C PHE A 204 5.67 6.61 -13.76
N LEU A 205 6.69 6.38 -12.92
CA LEU A 205 7.65 7.42 -12.52
C LEU A 205 8.38 8.02 -13.73
N HIS A 206 8.83 7.16 -14.65
CA HIS A 206 9.55 7.63 -15.85
C HIS A 206 8.68 8.47 -16.80
N ARG A 207 7.35 8.36 -16.72
CA ARG A 207 6.42 9.20 -17.52
C ARG A 207 6.10 10.54 -16.87
N GLN A 208 6.41 10.71 -15.59
CA GLN A 208 6.20 11.96 -14.84
C GLN A 208 7.45 12.85 -14.87
N SER A 209 8.63 12.30 -15.19
CA SER A 209 9.92 12.98 -15.35
C SER A 209 10.05 13.59 -16.74
#